data_3ff32c8c549a7b7517294626930cfc6a
#
_entry.id   3ff32c8c549a7b7517294626930cfc6a
#
_cell.length_a   1.000
_cell.length_b   1.000
_cell.length_c   1.000
_cell.angle_alpha   90.00
_cell.angle_beta   90.00
_cell.angle_gamma   90.00
#
_symmetry.space_group_name_H-M   'P 1'
#
loop_
_entity.id
_entity.type
_entity.pdbx_description
1 polymer ?
#
loop_
_entity_poly.entity_id
_entity_poly.type
_entity_poly.pdbx_seq_one_letter_code
_entity_poly.pdbx_strand_id
1 'polypeptide(L)'
;MDNREYITSLYEIYKELLNEKERNYFEYYYFEDYSMQEIADLYKVSKAYASKYLNKINDKIINYEKILKINDRNSKIIDLLKNVNDSELK
;
A
#
# COMPACT_ATOMS: atom_id res chain seq x y z
N MET A 1 -9.73 12.63 3.10
CA MET A 1 -8.59 12.07 2.40
C MET A 1 -9.01 11.04 1.37
N ASP A 2 -8.40 11.09 0.22
CA ASP A 2 -8.68 10.15 -0.83
C ASP A 2 -8.18 8.76 -0.43
N ASN A 3 -9.00 7.74 -0.65
CA ASN A 3 -8.57 6.36 -0.38
C ASN A 3 -7.32 5.99 -1.16
N ARG A 4 -7.17 6.57 -2.33
CA ARG A 4 -6.01 6.30 -3.17
C ARG A 4 -4.72 6.73 -2.47
N GLU A 5 -4.71 7.91 -1.88
CA GLU A 5 -3.53 8.38 -1.17
C GLU A 5 -3.23 7.52 0.04
N TYR A 6 -4.25 7.12 0.76
CA TYR A 6 -4.08 6.27 1.93
C TYR A 6 -3.48 4.93 1.55
N ILE A 7 -4.08 4.26 0.56
CA ILE A 7 -3.62 2.92 0.19
C ILE A 7 -2.23 2.94 -0.42
N THR A 8 -1.88 3.98 -1.18
CA THR A 8 -0.55 4.06 -1.76
C THR A 8 0.50 4.35 -0.70
N SER A 9 0.16 5.12 0.33
CA SER A 9 1.10 5.34 1.42
C SER A 9 1.35 4.06 2.21
N LEU A 10 0.31 3.25 2.42
CA LEU A 10 0.49 1.96 3.07
C LEU A 10 1.32 1.02 2.19
N TYR A 11 1.11 1.07 0.89
CA TYR A 11 1.87 0.25 -0.02
C TYR A 11 3.38 0.51 0.11
N GLU A 12 3.77 1.76 0.19
CA GLU A 12 5.19 2.08 0.32
C GLU A 12 5.81 1.48 1.57
N ILE A 13 5.02 1.34 2.62
CA ILE A 13 5.51 0.74 3.86
C ILE A 13 5.56 -0.78 3.75
N TYR A 14 4.53 -1.39 3.18
CA TYR A 14 4.34 -2.84 3.27
C TYR A 14 4.66 -3.61 1.99
N LYS A 15 5.13 -2.94 0.95
CA LYS A 15 5.34 -3.60 -0.34
C LYS A 15 6.30 -4.78 -0.27
N GLU A 16 7.23 -4.75 0.64
CA GLU A 16 8.18 -5.86 0.77
C GLU A 16 7.54 -7.14 1.30
N LEU A 17 6.35 -7.02 1.85
CA LEU A 17 5.59 -8.18 2.32
C LEU A 17 4.70 -8.77 1.21
N LEU A 18 4.69 -8.16 0.06
CA LEU A 18 3.91 -8.62 -1.09
C LEU A 18 4.84 -9.34 -2.06
N ASN A 19 4.28 -10.30 -2.79
CA ASN A 19 5.08 -10.95 -3.82
C ASN A 19 5.14 -10.07 -5.07
N GLU A 20 5.97 -10.46 -6.02
CA GLU A 20 6.21 -9.64 -7.20
C GLU A 20 4.94 -9.42 -8.01
N LYS A 21 4.11 -10.44 -8.16
CA LYS A 21 2.87 -10.31 -8.92
C LYS A 21 1.92 -9.32 -8.25
N GLU A 22 1.82 -9.37 -6.93
CA GLU A 22 0.98 -8.45 -6.18
C GLU A 22 1.47 -7.02 -6.34
N ARG A 23 2.76 -6.81 -6.23
CA ARG A 23 3.32 -5.48 -6.43
C ARG A 23 3.06 -4.96 -7.84
N ASN A 24 3.22 -5.81 -8.84
CA ASN A 24 3.00 -5.42 -10.22
C ASN A 24 1.56 -4.99 -10.46
N TYR A 25 0.59 -5.76 -9.98
CA TYR A 25 -0.82 -5.39 -10.11
C TYR A 25 -1.08 -4.02 -9.48
N PHE A 26 -0.58 -3.83 -8.27
CA PHE A 26 -0.80 -2.60 -7.54
C PHE A 26 -0.18 -1.40 -8.29
N GLU A 27 1.05 -1.55 -8.73
CA GLU A 27 1.77 -0.46 -9.37
C GLU A 27 1.19 -0.13 -10.75
N TYR A 28 0.77 -1.12 -11.50
CA TYR A 28 0.11 -0.84 -12.78
C TYR A 28 -1.13 0.00 -12.59
N TYR A 29 -1.93 -0.33 -11.59
CA TYR A 29 -3.19 0.37 -11.40
C TYR A 29 -2.99 1.76 -10.78
N TYR A 30 -2.21 1.84 -9.72
CA TYR A 30 -2.11 3.08 -8.95
C TYR A 30 -1.02 4.02 -9.46
N PHE A 31 0.05 3.52 -10.02
CA PHE A 31 1.17 4.35 -10.45
C PHE A 31 1.29 4.49 -11.96
N GLU A 32 0.89 3.48 -12.71
CA GLU A 32 0.99 3.51 -14.17
C GLU A 32 -0.32 3.85 -14.85
N ASP A 33 -1.37 4.05 -14.07
CA ASP A 33 -2.70 4.42 -14.59
C ASP A 33 -3.32 3.41 -15.54
N TYR A 34 -2.99 2.13 -15.39
CA TYR A 34 -3.65 1.09 -16.16
C TYR A 34 -5.09 0.92 -15.66
N SER A 35 -6.00 0.68 -16.61
CA SER A 35 -7.37 0.31 -16.23
C SER A 35 -7.39 -1.16 -15.82
N MET A 36 -8.49 -1.57 -15.15
CA MET A 36 -8.66 -2.98 -14.81
C MET A 36 -8.65 -3.86 -16.05
N GLN A 37 -9.25 -3.37 -17.15
CA GLN A 37 -9.28 -4.13 -18.39
C GLN A 37 -7.88 -4.29 -18.97
N GLU A 38 -7.08 -3.24 -18.91
CA GLU A 38 -5.70 -3.32 -19.40
C GLU A 38 -4.87 -4.32 -18.59
N ILE A 39 -5.05 -4.32 -17.29
CA ILE A 39 -4.34 -5.28 -16.44
C ILE A 39 -4.83 -6.70 -16.73
N ALA A 40 -6.13 -6.87 -16.88
CA ALA A 40 -6.69 -8.19 -17.19
C ALA A 40 -6.12 -8.71 -18.52
N ASP A 41 -6.03 -7.86 -19.51
CA ASP A 41 -5.48 -8.23 -20.81
C ASP A 41 -4.00 -8.61 -20.68
N LEU A 42 -3.27 -7.85 -19.90
CA LEU A 42 -1.85 -8.10 -19.70
C LEU A 42 -1.59 -9.47 -19.08
N TYR A 43 -2.41 -9.84 -18.12
CA TYR A 43 -2.26 -11.12 -17.41
C TYR A 43 -3.12 -12.23 -17.99
N LYS A 44 -3.88 -11.94 -19.05
CA LYS A 44 -4.73 -12.91 -19.73
C LYS A 44 -5.75 -13.53 -18.77
N VAL A 45 -6.40 -12.67 -18.01
CA VAL A 45 -7.44 -13.07 -17.07
C VAL A 45 -8.68 -12.21 -17.33
N SER A 46 -9.79 -12.53 -16.69
CA SER A 46 -10.99 -11.71 -16.83
C SER A 46 -10.84 -10.41 -16.04
N LYS A 47 -11.60 -9.40 -16.43
CA LYS A 47 -11.63 -8.15 -15.70
C LYS A 47 -12.08 -8.37 -14.26
N ALA A 48 -13.07 -9.24 -14.09
CA ALA A 48 -13.58 -9.55 -12.75
C ALA A 48 -12.49 -10.17 -11.89
N TYR A 49 -11.69 -11.06 -12.47
CA TYR A 49 -10.58 -11.67 -11.73
C TYR A 49 -9.55 -10.62 -11.33
N ALA A 50 -9.16 -9.76 -12.27
CA ALA A 50 -8.16 -8.74 -12.00
C ALA A 50 -8.63 -7.79 -10.90
N SER A 51 -9.89 -7.38 -10.96
CA SER A 51 -10.47 -6.50 -9.95
C SER A 51 -10.48 -7.18 -8.58
N LYS A 52 -10.88 -8.44 -8.53
CA LYS A 52 -10.92 -9.17 -7.28
C LYS A 52 -9.51 -9.35 -6.70
N TYR A 53 -8.53 -9.60 -7.57
CA TYR A 53 -7.15 -9.77 -7.13
C TYR A 53 -6.60 -8.48 -6.54
N LEU A 54 -6.87 -7.34 -7.18
CA LEU A 54 -6.42 -6.06 -6.67
C LEU A 54 -7.08 -5.74 -5.33
N ASN A 55 -8.38 -6.01 -5.19
CA ASN A 55 -9.06 -5.79 -3.93
C ASN A 55 -8.45 -6.64 -2.82
N LYS A 56 -8.07 -7.86 -3.16
CA LYS A 56 -7.42 -8.75 -2.19
C LYS A 56 -6.08 -8.21 -1.74
N ILE A 57 -5.32 -7.62 -2.67
CA ILE A 57 -4.05 -6.99 -2.33
C ILE A 57 -4.28 -5.82 -1.39
N ASN A 58 -5.26 -4.99 -1.69
CA ASN A 58 -5.57 -3.83 -0.84
C ASN A 58 -5.99 -4.26 0.56
N ASP A 59 -6.82 -5.30 0.65
CA ASP A 59 -7.23 -5.83 1.95
C ASP A 59 -6.03 -6.36 2.72
N LYS A 60 -5.10 -7.00 2.03
CA LYS A 60 -3.90 -7.53 2.65
C LYS A 60 -3.05 -6.41 3.25
N ILE A 61 -2.87 -5.34 2.50
CA ILE A 61 -2.11 -4.18 2.96
C ILE A 61 -2.78 -3.54 4.16
N ILE A 62 -4.08 -3.35 4.10
CA ILE A 62 -4.83 -2.76 5.20
C ILE A 62 -4.74 -3.64 6.44
N ASN A 63 -4.79 -4.95 6.24
CA ASN A 63 -4.66 -5.87 7.35
C ASN A 63 -3.27 -5.80 8.00
N TYR A 64 -2.23 -5.66 7.21
CA TYR A 64 -0.89 -5.45 7.75
C TYR A 64 -0.85 -4.22 8.63
N GLU A 65 -1.46 -3.13 8.19
CA GLU A 65 -1.49 -1.91 9.00
C GLU A 65 -2.26 -2.12 10.29
N LYS A 66 -3.36 -2.85 10.26
CA LYS A 66 -4.12 -3.15 11.47
C LYS A 66 -3.28 -3.89 12.49
N ILE A 67 -2.48 -4.83 12.02
CA ILE A 67 -1.67 -5.67 12.90
C ILE A 67 -0.41 -4.95 13.34
N LEU A 68 0.30 -4.35 12.40
CA LEU A 68 1.61 -3.78 12.65
C LEU A 68 1.59 -2.30 13.01
N LYS A 69 0.62 -1.56 12.48
CA LYS A 69 0.43 -0.13 12.78
C LYS A 69 1.68 0.71 12.58
N ILE A 70 2.47 0.37 11.57
CA ILE A 70 3.72 1.09 11.32
C ILE A 70 3.47 2.54 10.91
N ASN A 71 2.48 2.77 10.07
CA ASN A 71 2.15 4.12 9.63
C ASN A 71 1.73 4.99 10.82
N ASP A 72 0.90 4.44 11.69
CA ASP A 72 0.44 5.15 12.89
C ASP A 72 1.62 5.42 13.83
N ARG A 73 2.47 4.42 14.02
CA ARG A 73 3.64 4.60 14.88
C ARG A 73 4.60 5.63 14.34
N ASN A 74 4.81 5.66 13.03
CA ASN A 74 5.70 6.63 12.43
C ASN A 74 5.22 8.05 12.68
N SER A 75 3.92 8.28 12.58
CA SER A 75 3.36 9.58 12.87
C SER A 75 3.61 9.98 14.31
N LYS A 76 3.42 9.06 15.24
CA LYS A 76 3.62 9.32 16.66
C LYS A 76 5.08 9.57 16.98
N ILE A 77 5.97 8.82 16.35
CA ILE A 77 7.41 9.00 16.57
C ILE A 77 7.85 10.37 16.09
N ILE A 78 7.38 10.79 14.95
CA ILE A 78 7.70 12.10 14.43
C ILE A 78 7.25 13.20 15.38
N ASP A 79 6.04 13.07 15.92
CA ASP A 79 5.52 14.05 16.87
C ASP A 79 6.38 14.10 18.13
N LEU A 80 6.79 12.94 18.63
CA LEU A 80 7.63 12.90 19.81
C LEU A 80 8.98 13.56 19.57
N LEU A 81 9.55 13.33 18.41
CA LEU A 81 10.84 13.93 18.07
C LEU A 81 10.77 15.44 17.98
N LYS A 82 9.64 15.97 17.59
CA LYS A 82 9.43 17.40 17.55
C LYS A 82 9.31 17.99 18.95
N ASN A 83 8.78 17.24 19.85
CA ASN A 83 8.50 17.72 21.20
C ASN A 83 9.63 17.51 22.19
N VAL A 84 10.36 16.39 22.04
CA VAL A 84 11.40 16.08 22.98
C VAL A 84 12.68 16.46 22.35
N ASN A 85 13.13 17.20 22.03
CA ASN A 85 14.44 17.59 21.70
C ASN A 85 15.35 16.49 21.24
N ASP A 86 16.26 16.83 20.46
CA ASP A 86 17.18 15.87 19.87
C ASP A 86 18.05 15.16 20.89
N SER A 87 18.14 15.66 22.07
CA SER A 87 18.94 14.99 23.09
C SER A 87 18.52 13.56 23.32
N GLU A 88 17.27 13.25 23.06
CA GLU A 88 16.77 11.90 23.23
C GLU A 88 17.29 10.95 22.17
N LEU A 89 17.88 11.47 21.13
CA LEU A 89 18.33 10.65 20.02
C LEU A 89 19.77 10.23 20.11
N LYS A 90 20.40 10.53 21.15
CA LYS A 90 21.81 10.21 21.29
C LYS A 90 22.13 8.76 21.50
#